data_8c961dd68c4ddb18c5597c0a18d72dee
#
_entry.id   8c961dd68c4ddb18c5597c0a18d72dee
#
_cell.length_a   1.000
_cell.length_b   1.000
_cell.length_c   1.000
_cell.angle_alpha   90.00
_cell.angle_beta   90.00
_cell.angle_gamma   90.00
#
_symmetry.space_group_name_H-M   'P 1'
#
loop_
_entity.id
_entity.type
_entity.pdbx_description
1 polymer ?
#
loop_
_entity_poly.entity_id
_entity_poly.type
_entity_poly.pdbx_seq_one_letter_code
_entity_poly.pdbx_strand_id
1 'polypeptide(L)'
;ANSTEVRGEQLLSQVRQILAATGAAKVNLIGHSHGGPTARYVASVRPDLVASVTSVAGVNKGSKVADILSGAIPNTSGALGNALASLIGILSGNKGLPQNAGASLTSLSTAGSLAFNSRHPQGVPTSACGEGAYQVQGVHYFSWSGAQPYTNVLDVGDPLLAAISLAFGGVKNDGLVSSCSSHLGKVIRDDYAMNHLDEV
;
A
#
# COMPACT_ATOMS: atom_id res chain seq x y z
N ALA A 1 12.63 -3.17 -3.11
CA ALA A 1 12.01 -1.84 -3.15
C ALA A 1 12.24 -1.18 -4.52
N ASN A 2 11.22 -0.56 -5.10
CA ASN A 2 11.32 0.20 -6.36
C ASN A 2 10.04 1.04 -6.55
N SER A 3 9.92 1.83 -7.64
CA SER A 3 8.68 2.54 -7.96
C SER A 3 7.51 1.57 -8.19
N THR A 4 6.30 2.08 -8.03
CA THR A 4 5.07 1.29 -8.24
C THR A 4 5.01 0.69 -9.64
N GLU A 5 5.39 1.46 -10.67
CA GLU A 5 5.37 1.04 -12.06
C GLU A 5 6.38 -0.09 -12.33
N VAL A 6 7.62 0.03 -11.85
CA VAL A 6 8.64 -1.01 -12.01
C VAL A 6 8.21 -2.31 -11.33
N ARG A 7 7.65 -2.22 -10.11
CA ARG A 7 7.08 -3.37 -9.40
C ARG A 7 5.89 -3.96 -10.17
N GLY A 8 5.07 -3.11 -10.75
CA GLY A 8 3.91 -3.49 -11.56
C GLY A 8 4.31 -4.28 -12.80
N GLU A 9 5.34 -3.85 -13.53
CA GLU A 9 5.87 -4.60 -14.68
C GLU A 9 6.44 -5.97 -14.28
N GLN A 10 7.14 -6.04 -13.14
CA GLN A 10 7.61 -7.32 -12.59
C GLN A 10 6.45 -8.25 -12.26
N LEU A 11 5.41 -7.74 -11.58
CA LEU A 11 4.21 -8.50 -11.27
C LEU A 11 3.46 -8.94 -12.55
N LEU A 12 3.35 -8.07 -13.55
CA LEU A 12 2.71 -8.39 -14.83
C LEU A 12 3.43 -9.55 -15.54
N SER A 13 4.76 -9.57 -15.50
CA SER A 13 5.53 -10.69 -16.02
C SER A 13 5.19 -12.00 -15.32
N GLN A 14 5.11 -11.97 -13.97
CA GLN A 14 4.72 -13.13 -13.17
C GLN A 14 3.28 -13.58 -13.45
N VAL A 15 2.34 -12.64 -13.56
CA VAL A 15 0.93 -12.92 -13.92
C VAL A 15 0.83 -13.68 -15.23
N ARG A 16 1.55 -13.24 -16.27
CA ARG A 16 1.59 -13.93 -17.56
C ARG A 16 2.11 -15.36 -17.45
N GLN A 17 3.17 -15.57 -16.66
CA GLN A 17 3.73 -16.91 -16.43
C GLN A 17 2.75 -17.81 -15.68
N ILE A 18 2.07 -17.29 -14.64
CA ILE A 18 1.05 -18.05 -13.89
C ILE A 18 -0.12 -18.45 -14.81
N LEU A 19 -0.64 -17.51 -15.59
CA LEU A 19 -1.74 -17.79 -16.51
C LEU A 19 -1.36 -18.84 -17.57
N ALA A 20 -0.14 -18.74 -18.10
CA ALA A 20 0.37 -19.72 -19.07
C ALA A 20 0.55 -21.12 -18.42
N ALA A 21 1.01 -21.18 -17.18
CA ALA A 21 1.22 -22.45 -16.48
C ALA A 21 -0.07 -23.11 -16.00
N THR A 22 -1.08 -22.31 -15.66
CA THR A 22 -2.35 -22.81 -15.08
C THR A 22 -3.47 -22.97 -16.08
N GLY A 23 -3.37 -22.32 -17.24
CA GLY A 23 -4.48 -22.23 -18.21
C GLY A 23 -5.66 -21.36 -17.74
N ALA A 24 -5.51 -20.64 -16.60
CA ALA A 24 -6.55 -19.74 -16.12
C ALA A 24 -6.67 -18.51 -17.03
N ALA A 25 -7.89 -18.00 -17.21
CA ALA A 25 -8.14 -16.81 -18.02
C ALA A 25 -7.72 -15.51 -17.31
N LYS A 26 -7.89 -15.44 -16.00
CA LYS A 26 -7.61 -14.26 -15.18
C LYS A 26 -7.07 -14.65 -13.81
N VAL A 27 -6.42 -13.69 -13.15
CA VAL A 27 -5.97 -13.80 -11.75
C VAL A 27 -6.80 -12.90 -10.83
N ASN A 28 -6.87 -13.27 -9.54
CA ASN A 28 -7.21 -12.36 -8.46
C ASN A 28 -5.92 -11.88 -7.81
N LEU A 29 -5.73 -10.58 -7.70
CA LEU A 29 -4.53 -9.98 -7.09
C LEU A 29 -4.87 -9.49 -5.68
N ILE A 30 -4.07 -9.92 -4.71
CA ILE A 30 -4.14 -9.42 -3.33
C ILE A 30 -2.80 -8.75 -3.04
N GLY A 31 -2.83 -7.49 -2.64
CA GLY A 31 -1.62 -6.72 -2.40
C GLY A 31 -1.65 -5.99 -1.06
N HIS A 32 -0.71 -6.29 -0.18
CA HIS A 32 -0.51 -5.59 1.08
C HIS A 32 0.41 -4.38 0.91
N SER A 33 0.12 -3.27 1.60
CA SER A 33 0.98 -2.08 1.62
C SER A 33 1.26 -1.55 0.21
N HIS A 34 2.53 -1.44 -0.20
CA HIS A 34 2.94 -1.10 -1.58
C HIS A 34 2.43 -2.12 -2.63
N GLY A 35 2.07 -3.33 -2.22
CA GLY A 35 1.45 -4.34 -3.08
C GLY A 35 0.09 -3.91 -3.62
N GLY A 36 -0.67 -3.12 -2.88
CA GLY A 36 -1.96 -2.57 -3.33
C GLY A 36 -1.83 -1.77 -4.62
N PRO A 37 -1.10 -0.64 -4.65
CA PRO A 37 -0.86 0.12 -5.89
C PRO A 37 -0.12 -0.69 -6.96
N THR A 38 0.77 -1.64 -6.58
CA THR A 38 1.43 -2.55 -7.54
C THR A 38 0.41 -3.42 -8.29
N ALA A 39 -0.55 -4.01 -7.58
CA ALA A 39 -1.64 -4.81 -8.17
C ALA A 39 -2.57 -3.94 -9.04
N ARG A 40 -2.86 -2.71 -8.61
CA ARG A 40 -3.65 -1.72 -9.36
C ARG A 40 -2.97 -1.36 -10.69
N TYR A 41 -1.64 -1.24 -10.70
CA TYR A 41 -0.91 -1.02 -11.96
C TYR A 41 -1.23 -2.10 -12.98
N VAL A 42 -1.07 -3.37 -12.59
CA VAL A 42 -1.35 -4.52 -13.49
C VAL A 42 -2.80 -4.50 -13.99
N ALA A 43 -3.76 -4.28 -13.09
CA ALA A 43 -5.18 -4.20 -13.45
C ALA A 43 -5.49 -3.03 -14.37
N SER A 44 -4.77 -1.92 -14.26
CA SER A 44 -4.93 -0.74 -15.12
C SER A 44 -4.39 -0.96 -16.53
N VAL A 45 -3.21 -1.58 -16.66
CA VAL A 45 -2.55 -1.77 -17.97
C VAL A 45 -3.00 -3.05 -18.70
N ARG A 46 -3.47 -4.05 -17.94
CA ARG A 46 -3.95 -5.34 -18.48
C ARG A 46 -5.21 -5.82 -17.75
N PRO A 47 -6.34 -5.08 -17.84
CA PRO A 47 -7.60 -5.46 -17.21
C PRO A 47 -8.16 -6.80 -17.72
N ASP A 48 -7.78 -7.20 -18.94
CA ASP A 48 -8.12 -8.48 -19.54
C ASP A 48 -7.55 -9.69 -18.76
N LEU A 49 -6.44 -9.51 -18.01
CA LEU A 49 -5.78 -10.57 -17.25
C LEU A 49 -6.21 -10.63 -15.78
N VAL A 50 -6.96 -9.64 -15.27
CA VAL A 50 -7.28 -9.50 -13.85
C VAL A 50 -8.78 -9.59 -13.63
N ALA A 51 -9.20 -10.44 -12.68
CA ALA A 51 -10.61 -10.55 -12.26
C ALA A 51 -10.89 -9.57 -11.10
N SER A 52 -9.98 -9.49 -10.13
CA SER A 52 -10.12 -8.58 -9.01
C SER A 52 -8.78 -8.11 -8.45
N VAL A 53 -8.82 -6.96 -7.78
CA VAL A 53 -7.75 -6.42 -6.92
C VAL A 53 -8.30 -6.25 -5.52
N THR A 54 -7.67 -6.88 -4.53
CA THR A 54 -7.90 -6.62 -3.11
C THR A 54 -6.68 -5.93 -2.52
N SER A 55 -6.86 -4.70 -2.07
CA SER A 55 -5.83 -3.88 -1.44
C SER A 55 -5.93 -4.01 0.07
N VAL A 56 -4.92 -4.61 0.69
CA VAL A 56 -4.81 -4.80 2.14
C VAL A 56 -3.89 -3.72 2.68
N ALA A 57 -4.41 -2.80 3.49
CA ALA A 57 -3.67 -1.63 3.99
C ALA A 57 -2.84 -0.93 2.90
N GLY A 58 -3.36 -0.91 1.67
CA GLY A 58 -2.62 -0.43 0.51
C GLY A 58 -2.39 1.08 0.54
N VAL A 59 -1.20 1.51 0.13
CA VAL A 59 -0.85 2.94 0.08
C VAL A 59 -1.47 3.56 -1.18
N ASN A 60 -2.82 3.64 -1.21
CA ASN A 60 -3.54 4.08 -2.40
C ASN A 60 -3.58 5.60 -2.58
N LYS A 61 -3.45 6.37 -1.49
CA LYS A 61 -3.41 7.84 -1.50
C LYS A 61 -2.17 8.42 -0.79
N GLY A 62 -1.15 7.60 -0.60
CA GLY A 62 0.08 7.97 0.06
C GLY A 62 0.09 7.69 1.55
N SER A 63 1.27 7.78 2.14
CA SER A 63 1.53 7.62 3.56
C SER A 63 2.28 8.83 4.09
N LYS A 64 1.80 9.40 5.20
CA LYS A 64 2.53 10.46 5.93
C LYS A 64 3.91 10.01 6.38
N VAL A 65 4.06 8.73 6.65
CA VAL A 65 5.37 8.13 7.00
C VAL A 65 6.33 8.26 5.81
N ALA A 66 5.88 7.94 4.61
CA ALA A 66 6.68 8.12 3.40
C ALA A 66 6.98 9.60 3.11
N ASP A 67 6.04 10.50 3.38
CA ASP A 67 6.27 11.95 3.24
C ASP A 67 7.39 12.44 4.17
N ILE A 68 7.40 12.00 5.43
CA ILE A 68 8.46 12.33 6.40
C ILE A 68 9.81 11.76 5.95
N LEU A 69 9.83 10.49 5.54
CA LEU A 69 11.06 9.80 5.10
C LEU A 69 11.63 10.36 3.80
N SER A 70 10.78 10.84 2.89
CA SER A 70 11.21 11.50 1.66
C SER A 70 11.68 12.95 1.87
N GLY A 71 11.55 13.48 3.10
CA GLY A 71 11.85 14.87 3.43
C GLY A 71 10.78 15.87 2.98
N ALA A 72 9.62 15.40 2.51
CA ALA A 72 8.49 16.25 2.12
C ALA A 72 7.85 16.94 3.33
N ILE A 73 7.97 16.35 4.52
CA ILE A 73 7.54 16.92 5.81
C ILE A 73 8.75 16.91 6.76
N PRO A 74 9.09 18.03 7.41
CA PRO A 74 10.18 18.07 8.39
C PRO A 74 9.98 17.04 9.51
N ASN A 75 11.00 16.27 9.82
CA ASN A 75 10.99 15.34 10.95
C ASN A 75 11.20 16.12 12.25
N THR A 76 10.23 16.08 13.12
CA THR A 76 10.18 16.89 14.35
C THR A 76 10.76 16.18 15.59
N SER A 77 11.10 14.88 15.50
CA SER A 77 11.69 14.15 16.64
C SER A 77 12.72 13.10 16.22
N GLY A 78 13.88 13.07 16.91
CA GLY A 78 14.92 12.05 16.69
C GLY A 78 14.43 10.61 16.93
N ALA A 79 13.49 10.41 17.86
CA ALA A 79 12.89 9.10 18.14
C ALA A 79 12.10 8.58 16.94
N LEU A 80 11.30 9.43 16.29
CA LEU A 80 10.55 9.09 15.08
C LEU A 80 11.50 8.74 13.93
N GLY A 81 12.58 9.51 13.74
CA GLY A 81 13.59 9.23 12.72
C GLY A 81 14.25 7.86 12.88
N ASN A 82 14.60 7.48 14.11
CA ASN A 82 15.18 6.16 14.41
C ASN A 82 14.17 5.02 14.17
N ALA A 83 12.91 5.23 14.59
CA ALA A 83 11.83 4.27 14.35
C ALA A 83 11.62 4.01 12.86
N LEU A 84 11.59 5.07 12.06
CA LEU A 84 11.43 5.00 10.61
C LEU A 84 12.63 4.35 9.91
N ALA A 85 13.87 4.62 10.37
CA ALA A 85 15.07 3.95 9.84
C ALA A 85 15.04 2.43 10.08
N SER A 86 14.58 2.00 11.26
CA SER A 86 14.40 0.58 11.58
C SER A 86 13.36 -0.08 10.68
N LEU A 87 12.25 0.62 10.41
CA LEU A 87 11.21 0.13 9.51
C LEU A 87 11.70 -0.03 8.06
N ILE A 88 12.50 0.90 7.55
CA ILE A 88 13.11 0.77 6.21
C ILE A 88 13.96 -0.51 6.15
N GLY A 89 14.70 -0.82 7.20
CA GLY A 89 15.48 -2.05 7.32
C GLY A 89 14.60 -3.30 7.18
N ILE A 90 13.45 -3.31 7.83
CA ILE A 90 12.48 -4.43 7.79
C ILE A 90 11.83 -4.54 6.41
N LEU A 91 11.39 -3.42 5.83
CA LEU A 91 10.66 -3.38 4.56
C LEU A 91 11.54 -3.51 3.32
N SER A 92 12.86 -3.31 3.45
CA SER A 92 13.81 -3.41 2.32
C SER A 92 14.11 -4.83 1.84
N GLY A 93 13.38 -5.82 2.33
CA GLY A 93 13.44 -7.27 2.05
C GLY A 93 13.96 -7.69 0.67
N ASN A 94 14.17 -8.87 0.40
CA ASN A 94 14.62 -9.61 -0.77
C ASN A 94 15.75 -8.97 -1.63
N LYS A 95 16.99 -9.34 -1.30
CA LYS A 95 18.23 -8.80 -1.93
C LYS A 95 18.43 -9.21 -3.41
N GLY A 96 17.59 -10.10 -3.95
CA GLY A 96 17.73 -10.64 -5.31
C GLY A 96 17.11 -9.79 -6.44
N LEU A 97 16.29 -8.78 -6.11
CA LEU A 97 15.66 -7.90 -7.10
C LEU A 97 16.30 -6.51 -7.09
N PRO A 98 16.29 -5.79 -8.24
CA PRO A 98 16.81 -4.43 -8.30
C PRO A 98 16.14 -3.54 -7.24
N GLN A 99 16.96 -2.98 -6.34
CA GLN A 99 16.48 -2.17 -5.23
C GLN A 99 16.72 -0.69 -5.51
N ASN A 100 15.66 0.12 -5.38
CA ASN A 100 15.70 1.58 -5.39
C ASN A 100 14.76 2.11 -4.29
N ALA A 101 15.29 2.23 -3.08
CA ALA A 101 14.53 2.68 -1.92
C ALA A 101 13.98 4.11 -2.08
N GLY A 102 14.73 5.00 -2.71
CA GLY A 102 14.30 6.37 -2.99
C GLY A 102 13.08 6.40 -3.92
N ALA A 103 13.10 5.63 -5.02
CA ALA A 103 11.95 5.52 -5.92
C ALA A 103 10.72 4.90 -5.23
N SER A 104 10.94 3.93 -4.33
CA SER A 104 9.85 3.36 -3.53
C SER A 104 9.22 4.39 -2.59
N LEU A 105 10.04 5.14 -1.84
CA LEU A 105 9.56 6.21 -0.96
C LEU A 105 8.81 7.29 -1.73
N THR A 106 9.36 7.74 -2.86
CA THR A 106 8.67 8.70 -3.74
C THR A 106 7.30 8.19 -4.17
N SER A 107 7.20 6.94 -4.60
CA SER A 107 5.92 6.33 -5.01
C SER A 107 4.90 6.22 -3.86
N LEU A 108 5.38 6.00 -2.64
CA LEU A 108 4.55 5.85 -1.44
C LEU A 108 4.21 7.19 -0.77
N SER A 109 4.87 8.29 -1.14
CA SER A 109 4.54 9.62 -0.65
C SER A 109 3.14 10.04 -1.12
N THR A 110 2.53 11.00 -0.45
CA THR A 110 1.23 11.57 -0.86
C THR A 110 1.30 12.10 -2.28
N ALA A 111 2.32 12.88 -2.62
CA ALA A 111 2.51 13.44 -3.96
C ALA A 111 2.69 12.36 -5.02
N GLY A 112 3.54 11.34 -4.74
CA GLY A 112 3.78 10.23 -5.67
C GLY A 112 2.54 9.38 -5.91
N SER A 113 1.80 9.06 -4.85
CA SER A 113 0.55 8.31 -4.95
C SER A 113 -0.53 9.07 -5.73
N LEU A 114 -0.66 10.38 -5.52
CA LEU A 114 -1.60 11.20 -6.30
C LEU A 114 -1.18 11.29 -7.78
N ALA A 115 0.10 11.43 -8.07
CA ALA A 115 0.61 11.39 -9.44
C ALA A 115 0.39 10.01 -10.11
N PHE A 116 0.52 8.92 -9.35
CA PHE A 116 0.16 7.58 -9.81
C PHE A 116 -1.36 7.47 -10.08
N ASN A 117 -2.19 7.96 -9.17
CA ASN A 117 -3.66 7.93 -9.30
C ASN A 117 -4.18 8.71 -10.51
N SER A 118 -3.52 9.80 -10.91
CA SER A 118 -3.91 10.54 -12.11
C SER A 118 -3.73 9.74 -13.40
N ARG A 119 -2.80 8.80 -13.42
CA ARG A 119 -2.55 7.89 -14.56
C ARG A 119 -3.33 6.57 -14.44
N HIS A 120 -3.61 6.13 -13.22
CA HIS A 120 -4.23 4.85 -12.88
C HIS A 120 -5.37 5.06 -11.87
N PRO A 121 -6.49 5.72 -12.28
CA PRO A 121 -7.55 6.14 -11.37
C PRO A 121 -8.52 5.01 -10.95
N GLN A 122 -8.43 3.82 -11.55
CA GLN A 122 -9.40 2.75 -11.39
C GLN A 122 -9.53 2.33 -9.92
N GLY A 123 -10.76 2.37 -9.41
CA GLY A 123 -11.12 2.01 -8.04
C GLY A 123 -10.72 3.02 -6.96
N VAL A 124 -10.01 4.10 -7.29
CA VAL A 124 -9.61 5.11 -6.30
C VAL A 124 -10.81 6.00 -5.95
N PRO A 125 -11.13 6.20 -4.64
CA PRO A 125 -12.14 7.16 -4.24
C PRO A 125 -11.78 8.59 -4.65
N THR A 126 -12.75 9.34 -5.16
CA THR A 126 -12.58 10.77 -5.49
C THR A 126 -12.65 11.66 -4.26
N SER A 127 -13.31 11.20 -3.19
CA SER A 127 -13.37 11.89 -1.90
C SER A 127 -12.13 11.59 -1.04
N ALA A 128 -11.88 12.38 -0.02
CA ALA A 128 -10.76 12.17 0.92
C ALA A 128 -10.86 10.82 1.62
N CYS A 129 -12.07 10.46 2.07
CA CYS A 129 -12.37 9.18 2.70
C CYS A 129 -13.75 8.70 2.18
N GLY A 130 -13.80 7.51 1.59
CA GLY A 130 -15.01 6.97 0.98
C GLY A 130 -14.70 5.76 0.12
N GLU A 131 -15.69 5.26 -0.59
CA GLU A 131 -15.53 4.17 -1.54
C GLU A 131 -15.20 4.69 -2.94
N GLY A 132 -14.45 3.88 -3.69
CA GLY A 132 -14.21 4.09 -5.11
C GLY A 132 -15.16 3.27 -5.98
N ALA A 133 -14.98 3.33 -7.29
CA ALA A 133 -15.73 2.48 -8.21
C ALA A 133 -15.43 1.00 -7.93
N TYR A 134 -16.48 0.25 -7.61
CA TYR A 134 -16.39 -1.18 -7.30
C TYR A 134 -15.92 -2.00 -8.50
N GLN A 135 -16.32 -1.61 -9.72
CA GLN A 135 -15.97 -2.30 -10.95
C GLN A 135 -15.58 -1.30 -12.04
N VAL A 136 -14.42 -1.51 -12.66
CA VAL A 136 -13.93 -0.73 -13.80
C VAL A 136 -13.30 -1.68 -14.82
N GLN A 137 -13.71 -1.57 -16.09
CA GLN A 137 -13.17 -2.39 -17.20
C GLN A 137 -13.22 -3.91 -16.94
N GLY A 138 -14.26 -4.38 -16.21
CA GLY A 138 -14.44 -5.78 -15.87
C GLY A 138 -13.59 -6.30 -14.71
N VAL A 139 -12.81 -5.43 -14.05
CA VAL A 139 -12.05 -5.74 -12.84
C VAL A 139 -12.81 -5.25 -11.61
N HIS A 140 -12.89 -6.07 -10.57
CA HIS A 140 -13.49 -5.71 -9.29
C HIS A 140 -12.41 -5.21 -8.32
N TYR A 141 -12.72 -4.14 -7.57
CA TYR A 141 -11.79 -3.50 -6.65
C TYR A 141 -12.34 -3.55 -5.23
N PHE A 142 -11.50 -4.01 -4.30
CA PHE A 142 -11.79 -4.12 -2.88
C PHE A 142 -10.64 -3.59 -2.04
N SER A 143 -10.97 -3.14 -0.83
CA SER A 143 -9.95 -2.84 0.19
C SER A 143 -10.41 -3.23 1.59
N TRP A 144 -9.44 -3.49 2.46
CA TRP A 144 -9.63 -3.54 3.89
C TRP A 144 -8.32 -3.15 4.60
N SER A 145 -8.41 -2.72 5.86
CA SER A 145 -7.25 -2.36 6.66
C SER A 145 -7.53 -2.47 8.17
N GLY A 146 -6.47 -2.55 8.95
CA GLY A 146 -6.47 -2.31 10.37
C GLY A 146 -6.53 -0.81 10.71
N ALA A 147 -6.70 -0.54 11.99
CA ALA A 147 -6.69 0.82 12.52
C ALA A 147 -6.22 0.85 13.99
N GLN A 148 -5.46 -0.13 14.41
CA GLN A 148 -4.95 -0.23 15.78
C GLN A 148 -3.43 -0.42 15.75
N PRO A 149 -2.62 0.67 15.82
CA PRO A 149 -1.16 0.60 15.73
C PRO A 149 -0.49 -0.22 16.85
N TYR A 150 -1.19 -0.41 17.96
CA TYR A 150 -0.75 -1.20 19.11
C TYR A 150 -1.80 -2.26 19.43
N THR A 151 -1.51 -3.53 19.21
CA THR A 151 -2.44 -4.65 19.33
C THR A 151 -2.05 -5.61 20.46
N ASN A 152 -0.76 -5.81 20.70
CA ASN A 152 -0.27 -6.81 21.64
C ASN A 152 1.03 -6.36 22.33
N VAL A 153 1.04 -6.37 23.69
CA VAL A 153 2.20 -5.98 24.48
C VAL A 153 3.43 -6.88 24.27
N LEU A 154 3.26 -8.08 23.75
CA LEU A 154 4.33 -9.04 23.48
C LEU A 154 4.88 -8.94 22.05
N ASP A 155 4.24 -8.16 21.19
CA ASP A 155 4.75 -7.93 19.84
C ASP A 155 5.80 -6.82 19.83
N VAL A 156 7.01 -7.18 19.41
CA VAL A 156 8.16 -6.26 19.36
C VAL A 156 7.99 -5.15 18.30
N GLY A 157 7.10 -5.33 17.34
CA GLY A 157 6.77 -4.35 16.29
C GLY A 157 5.81 -3.26 16.79
N ASP A 158 4.93 -3.60 17.72
CA ASP A 158 3.84 -2.73 18.19
C ASP A 158 4.30 -1.40 18.78
N PRO A 159 5.30 -1.35 19.68
CA PRO A 159 5.78 -0.08 20.21
C PRO A 159 6.34 0.85 19.12
N LEU A 160 6.96 0.26 18.09
CA LEU A 160 7.47 1.00 16.93
C LEU A 160 6.33 1.59 16.11
N LEU A 161 5.33 0.80 15.76
CA LEU A 161 4.16 1.26 15.00
C LEU A 161 3.34 2.28 15.78
N ALA A 162 3.16 2.09 17.09
CA ALA A 162 2.52 3.06 17.96
C ALA A 162 3.25 4.41 17.98
N ALA A 163 4.57 4.42 18.07
CA ALA A 163 5.37 5.64 18.01
C ALA A 163 5.24 6.33 16.63
N ILE A 164 5.29 5.58 15.55
CA ILE A 164 5.13 6.09 14.19
C ILE A 164 3.71 6.64 13.96
N SER A 165 2.69 6.02 14.56
CA SER A 165 1.29 6.44 14.43
C SER A 165 1.03 7.88 14.88
N LEU A 166 1.87 8.44 15.75
CA LEU A 166 1.80 9.83 16.17
C LEU A 166 1.95 10.82 15.02
N ALA A 167 2.62 10.41 13.92
CA ALA A 167 2.74 11.23 12.71
C ALA A 167 1.38 11.50 12.04
N PHE A 168 0.36 10.70 12.31
CA PHE A 168 -0.97 10.85 11.73
C PHE A 168 -1.86 11.84 12.48
N GLY A 169 -1.42 12.38 13.65
CA GLY A 169 -2.15 13.43 14.37
C GLY A 169 -3.58 13.02 14.80
N GLY A 170 -3.76 11.77 15.22
CA GLY A 170 -5.07 11.23 15.65
C GLY A 170 -5.96 10.73 14.52
N VAL A 171 -5.53 10.80 13.26
CA VAL A 171 -6.23 10.15 12.15
C VAL A 171 -6.11 8.63 12.30
N LYS A 172 -7.23 7.91 12.10
CA LYS A 172 -7.30 6.45 12.13
C LYS A 172 -6.27 5.82 11.19
N ASN A 173 -5.40 4.95 11.72
CA ASN A 173 -4.28 4.36 10.99
C ASN A 173 -3.82 3.04 11.62
N ASP A 174 -3.09 2.23 10.86
CA ASP A 174 -2.48 0.96 11.26
C ASP A 174 -1.03 1.07 11.74
N GLY A 175 -0.52 2.30 11.90
CA GLY A 175 0.87 2.64 12.19
C GLY A 175 1.64 3.16 10.98
N LEU A 176 1.31 2.77 9.75
CA LEU A 176 2.01 3.16 8.51
C LEU A 176 1.11 3.83 7.48
N VAL A 177 -0.16 3.47 7.43
CA VAL A 177 -1.14 3.95 6.45
C VAL A 177 -2.40 4.39 7.18
N SER A 178 -2.98 5.53 6.81
CA SER A 178 -4.29 5.90 7.34
C SER A 178 -5.39 5.10 6.68
N SER A 179 -6.46 4.77 7.43
CA SER A 179 -7.60 4.02 6.91
C SER A 179 -8.14 4.63 5.61
N CYS A 180 -8.35 5.94 5.57
CA CYS A 180 -8.85 6.63 4.36
C CYS A 180 -7.87 6.57 3.17
N SER A 181 -6.55 6.53 3.42
CA SER A 181 -5.54 6.35 2.36
C SER A 181 -5.54 4.94 1.78
N SER A 182 -5.96 3.94 2.56
CA SER A 182 -6.00 2.54 2.13
C SER A 182 -7.23 2.20 1.28
N HIS A 183 -8.24 3.05 1.23
CA HIS A 183 -9.48 2.78 0.51
C HIS A 183 -9.26 2.59 -0.99
N LEU A 184 -9.93 1.56 -1.53
CA LEU A 184 -9.99 1.22 -2.95
C LEU A 184 -11.27 0.47 -3.25
N GLY A 185 -12.01 0.86 -4.29
CA GLY A 185 -13.24 0.21 -4.68
C GLY A 185 -14.23 0.11 -3.53
N LYS A 186 -14.79 -1.08 -3.32
CA LYS A 186 -15.62 -1.38 -2.16
C LYS A 186 -14.75 -1.60 -0.92
N VAL A 187 -15.01 -0.81 0.12
CA VAL A 187 -14.34 -0.97 1.42
C VAL A 187 -15.04 -2.08 2.20
N ILE A 188 -14.36 -3.20 2.38
CA ILE A 188 -14.89 -4.33 3.16
C ILE A 188 -14.97 -3.93 4.64
N ARG A 189 -13.85 -3.43 5.16
CA ARG A 189 -13.71 -2.87 6.50
C ARG A 189 -12.40 -2.10 6.62
N ASP A 190 -12.35 -1.05 7.45
CA ASP A 190 -11.19 -0.18 7.61
C ASP A 190 -10.79 0.06 9.07
N ASP A 191 -11.25 -0.81 9.98
CA ASP A 191 -11.07 -0.67 11.42
C ASP A 191 -10.86 -2.01 12.14
N TYR A 192 -10.21 -2.96 11.47
CA TYR A 192 -9.79 -4.18 12.16
C TYR A 192 -8.83 -3.83 13.32
N ALA A 193 -8.90 -4.59 14.41
CA ALA A 193 -7.98 -4.49 15.54
C ALA A 193 -6.61 -5.11 15.15
N MET A 194 -5.98 -4.54 14.14
CA MET A 194 -4.73 -4.98 13.51
C MET A 194 -3.85 -3.77 13.23
N ASN A 195 -2.56 -3.91 13.42
CA ASN A 195 -1.56 -2.98 12.89
C ASN A 195 -1.08 -3.43 11.51
N HIS A 196 -0.24 -2.62 10.88
CA HIS A 196 0.24 -2.86 9.51
C HIS A 196 0.98 -4.19 9.32
N LEU A 197 1.58 -4.76 10.36
CA LEU A 197 2.31 -6.04 10.29
C LEU A 197 1.41 -7.24 10.59
N ASP A 198 0.27 -7.05 11.28
CA ASP A 198 -0.71 -8.09 11.57
C ASP A 198 -1.57 -8.47 10.35
N GLU A 199 -1.54 -7.65 9.30
CA GLU A 199 -2.39 -7.79 8.11
C GLU A 199 -1.83 -8.76 7.06
N VAL A 200 -0.71 -9.42 7.34
CA VAL A 200 -0.03 -10.37 6.44
C VAL A 200 0.25 -11.71 7.11
#